data_2ac04ff8d646c583b1923aff5d6bd931
#
_entry.id   2ac04ff8d646c583b1923aff5d6bd931
#
_cell.length_a   1.000
_cell.length_b   1.000
_cell.length_c   1.000
_cell.angle_alpha   90.00
_cell.angle_beta   90.00
_cell.angle_gamma   90.00
#
_symmetry.space_group_name_H-M   'P 1'
#
loop_
_entity.id
_entity.type
_entity.pdbx_description
1 polymer ?
#
loop_
_entity_poly.entity_id
_entity_poly.type
_entity_poly.pdbx_seq_one_letter_code
_entity_poly.pdbx_strand_id
1 'polypeptide(L)'
;MENIGLPKSIKPRPYWIQYISAYIVFFLGLFVGKIKVQGRRNIPKEGPIVLASNHFAYFDPFLLVYAIHRPIDFIMQKELGIEPHFLFAPMIYGAILTDRNKVGPSIVKQSLNTIKKGKILGIFPEGGITSPTLTEAKPGAVYLASIANATVLPVSVRGASNAWDNIFRGVRSRIHVNIGKPFGPFDVKGSKEEKSKKLEMASRELMCRIAALLPDEKHGDFSGDPSIPVYQKENGLQTI
;
A
#
# COMPACT_ATOMS: atom_id res chain seq x y z
N MET A 1 -7.02 -9.31 -26.57
CA MET A 1 -5.98 -8.41 -26.01
C MET A 1 -4.81 -9.30 -25.62
N GLU A 2 -3.67 -9.18 -26.30
CA GLU A 2 -2.47 -9.93 -25.93
C GLU A 2 -2.01 -9.49 -24.55
N ASN A 3 -1.89 -10.45 -23.65
CA ASN A 3 -1.26 -10.25 -22.35
C ASN A 3 0.21 -9.91 -22.58
N ILE A 4 0.56 -8.65 -22.55
CA ILE A 4 1.96 -8.24 -22.54
C ILE A 4 2.53 -8.64 -21.19
N GLY A 5 3.16 -9.80 -21.13
CA GLY A 5 3.77 -10.33 -19.92
C GLY A 5 4.86 -9.38 -19.42
N LEU A 6 4.83 -9.06 -18.13
CA LEU A 6 5.92 -8.33 -17.48
C LEU A 6 7.24 -9.09 -17.66
N PRO A 7 8.38 -8.41 -17.88
CA PRO A 7 9.68 -9.05 -17.95
C PRO A 7 9.95 -9.86 -16.67
N LYS A 8 10.66 -10.99 -16.79
CA LYS A 8 10.92 -11.94 -15.68
C LYS A 8 11.51 -11.30 -14.42
N SER A 9 12.14 -10.13 -14.54
CA SER A 9 12.56 -9.29 -13.41
C SER A 9 12.59 -7.83 -13.81
N ILE A 10 12.03 -6.95 -12.98
CA ILE A 10 12.18 -5.52 -13.12
C ILE A 10 13.18 -5.09 -12.05
N LYS A 11 14.42 -4.78 -12.47
CA LYS A 11 15.42 -4.26 -11.52
C LYS A 11 15.02 -2.82 -11.11
N PRO A 12 14.93 -2.53 -9.82
CA PRO A 12 14.68 -1.17 -9.36
C PRO A 12 15.79 -0.25 -9.87
N ARG A 13 15.40 0.93 -10.34
CA ARG A 13 16.33 1.96 -10.78
C ARG A 13 17.14 2.51 -9.58
N PRO A 14 18.28 3.15 -9.80
CA PRO A 14 19.02 3.83 -8.75
C PRO A 14 18.14 4.76 -7.93
N TYR A 15 18.41 4.87 -6.65
CA TYR A 15 17.54 5.57 -5.67
C TYR A 15 17.27 7.03 -6.05
N TRP A 16 18.26 7.71 -6.61
CA TRP A 16 18.09 9.09 -7.09
C TRP A 16 17.08 9.23 -8.22
N ILE A 17 17.00 8.24 -9.13
CA ILE A 17 15.98 8.23 -10.20
C ILE A 17 14.59 8.06 -9.59
N GLN A 18 14.45 7.20 -8.58
CA GLN A 18 13.17 7.01 -7.88
C GLN A 18 12.73 8.30 -7.17
N TYR A 19 13.68 9.06 -6.58
CA TYR A 19 13.35 10.37 -6.00
C TYR A 19 12.89 11.36 -7.06
N ILE A 20 13.60 11.49 -8.17
CA ILE A 20 13.18 12.35 -9.29
C ILE A 20 11.78 11.95 -9.77
N SER A 21 11.54 10.64 -9.95
CA SER A 21 10.22 10.14 -10.34
C SER A 21 9.14 10.46 -9.31
N ALA A 22 9.45 10.42 -8.01
CA ALA A 22 8.51 10.81 -6.96
C ALA A 22 8.13 12.30 -7.05
N TYR A 23 9.09 13.16 -7.35
CA TYR A 23 8.80 14.58 -7.59
C TYR A 23 7.96 14.80 -8.85
N ILE A 24 8.24 14.06 -9.94
CA ILE A 24 7.42 14.10 -11.16
C ILE A 24 5.99 13.67 -10.84
N VAL A 25 5.81 12.56 -10.11
CA VAL A 25 4.50 12.09 -9.67
C VAL A 25 3.78 13.16 -8.81
N PHE A 26 4.53 13.85 -7.95
CA PHE A 26 3.97 14.95 -7.16
C PHE A 26 3.43 16.08 -8.04
N PHE A 27 4.21 16.54 -9.02
CA PHE A 27 3.76 17.59 -9.94
C PHE A 27 2.59 17.13 -10.81
N LEU A 28 2.64 15.92 -11.36
CA LEU A 28 1.53 15.35 -12.14
C LEU A 28 0.26 15.21 -11.29
N GLY A 29 0.38 14.85 -10.03
CA GLY A 29 -0.74 14.73 -9.10
C GLY A 29 -1.56 16.01 -8.94
N LEU A 30 -0.92 17.19 -9.12
CA LEU A 30 -1.62 18.48 -9.07
C LEU A 30 -2.66 18.62 -10.22
N PHE A 31 -2.47 17.89 -11.32
CA PHE A 31 -3.37 17.91 -12.49
C PHE A 31 -4.40 16.77 -12.45
N VAL A 32 -4.12 15.66 -11.74
CA VAL A 32 -5.00 14.49 -11.66
C VAL A 32 -6.33 14.81 -10.96
N GLY A 33 -6.31 15.68 -9.94
CA GLY A 33 -7.52 16.00 -9.19
C GLY A 33 -7.28 16.88 -7.98
N LYS A 34 -8.31 16.98 -7.14
CA LYS A 34 -8.21 17.60 -5.81
C LYS A 34 -7.79 16.54 -4.81
N ILE A 35 -6.47 16.36 -4.62
CA ILE A 35 -5.93 15.36 -3.69
C ILE A 35 -5.80 15.99 -2.31
N LYS A 36 -6.57 15.48 -1.34
CA LYS A 36 -6.48 15.83 0.08
C LYS A 36 -5.69 14.77 0.82
N VAL A 37 -4.55 15.15 1.40
CA VAL A 37 -3.72 14.25 2.21
C VAL A 37 -3.80 14.67 3.67
N GLN A 38 -4.15 13.71 4.55
CA GLN A 38 -4.18 13.91 6.01
C GLN A 38 -3.19 12.97 6.69
N GLY A 39 -2.73 13.33 7.87
CA GLY A 39 -1.89 12.47 8.70
C GLY A 39 -0.42 12.39 8.30
N ARG A 40 0.13 13.27 7.46
CA ARG A 40 1.56 13.27 7.09
C ARG A 40 2.51 13.28 8.30
N ARG A 41 2.10 13.85 9.43
CA ARG A 41 2.86 13.84 10.70
C ARG A 41 3.09 12.44 11.27
N ASN A 42 2.29 11.47 10.85
CA ASN A 42 2.38 10.08 11.28
C ASN A 42 3.45 9.28 10.51
N ILE A 43 4.04 9.84 9.46
CA ILE A 43 5.09 9.16 8.68
C ILE A 43 6.36 9.14 9.53
N PRO A 44 6.88 7.93 9.88
CA PRO A 44 8.14 7.84 10.62
C PRO A 44 9.27 8.46 9.80
N LYS A 45 10.09 9.30 10.45
CA LYS A 45 11.25 9.95 9.80
C LYS A 45 12.34 8.94 9.54
N GLU A 46 12.51 7.98 10.43
CA GLU A 46 13.58 6.99 10.44
C GLU A 46 13.04 5.59 10.73
N GLY A 47 13.88 4.59 10.51
CA GLY A 47 13.56 3.20 10.79
C GLY A 47 12.94 2.44 9.60
N PRO A 48 12.83 1.14 9.74
CA PRO A 48 12.23 0.26 8.75
C PRO A 48 10.71 0.43 8.73
N ILE A 49 10.14 0.64 7.55
CA ILE A 49 8.70 0.90 7.37
C ILE A 49 8.11 -0.07 6.35
N VAL A 50 7.03 -0.72 6.72
CA VAL A 50 6.10 -1.40 5.82
C VAL A 50 4.85 -0.52 5.71
N LEU A 51 4.63 0.10 4.56
CA LEU A 51 3.42 0.84 4.25
C LEU A 51 2.36 -0.15 3.75
N ALA A 52 1.21 -0.19 4.39
CA ALA A 52 0.09 -1.03 4.01
C ALA A 52 -1.15 -0.19 3.69
N SER A 53 -1.76 -0.41 2.52
CA SER A 53 -2.92 0.35 2.06
C SER A 53 -3.97 -0.55 1.42
N ASN A 54 -5.24 -0.13 1.45
CA ASN A 54 -6.27 -0.69 0.58
C ASN A 54 -5.91 -0.48 -0.90
N HIS A 55 -6.51 -1.30 -1.78
CA HIS A 55 -6.26 -1.22 -3.23
C HIS A 55 -7.56 -1.24 -4.03
N PHE A 56 -8.13 -0.05 -4.27
CA PHE A 56 -9.41 0.11 -4.98
C PHE A 56 -9.23 0.58 -6.43
N ALA A 57 -8.03 1.05 -6.80
CA ALA A 57 -7.76 1.57 -8.13
C ALA A 57 -6.31 1.35 -8.57
N TYR A 58 -6.07 1.18 -9.87
CA TYR A 58 -4.71 1.10 -10.44
C TYR A 58 -3.84 2.35 -10.14
N PHE A 59 -4.49 3.46 -9.82
CA PHE A 59 -3.81 4.72 -9.51
C PHE A 59 -3.28 4.81 -8.06
N ASP A 60 -3.69 3.91 -7.17
CA ASP A 60 -3.34 3.98 -5.74
C ASP A 60 -1.83 4.02 -5.46
N PRO A 61 -0.95 3.22 -6.13
CA PRO A 61 0.49 3.31 -5.90
C PRO A 61 1.06 4.72 -6.13
N PHE A 62 0.59 5.42 -7.18
CA PHE A 62 1.02 6.79 -7.47
C PHE A 62 0.57 7.77 -6.40
N LEU A 63 -0.66 7.61 -5.90
CA LEU A 63 -1.21 8.45 -4.83
C LEU A 63 -0.47 8.24 -3.51
N LEU A 64 -0.03 7.02 -3.23
CA LEU A 64 0.83 6.74 -2.08
C LEU A 64 2.19 7.43 -2.20
N VAL A 65 2.85 7.35 -3.36
CA VAL A 65 4.10 8.07 -3.62
C VAL A 65 3.89 9.59 -3.50
N TYR A 66 2.80 10.11 -4.07
CA TYR A 66 2.41 11.51 -3.95
C TYR A 66 2.22 11.94 -2.49
N ALA A 67 1.57 11.11 -1.68
CA ALA A 67 1.25 11.46 -0.28
C ALA A 67 2.47 11.38 0.64
N ILE A 68 3.34 10.41 0.41
CA ILE A 68 4.50 10.11 1.28
C ILE A 68 5.73 10.95 0.92
N HIS A 69 5.86 11.40 -0.34
CA HIS A 69 7.03 12.15 -0.86
C HIS A 69 8.37 11.41 -0.71
N ARG A 70 8.32 10.09 -0.61
CA ARG A 70 9.50 9.22 -0.55
C ARG A 70 9.30 8.04 -1.50
N PRO A 71 10.39 7.49 -2.09
CA PRO A 71 10.30 6.27 -2.88
C PRO A 71 9.73 5.10 -2.07
N ILE A 72 8.83 4.35 -2.70
CA ILE A 72 8.20 3.15 -2.13
C ILE A 72 8.43 2.00 -3.09
N ASP A 73 9.12 0.94 -2.65
CA ASP A 73 9.26 -0.28 -3.45
C ASP A 73 8.02 -1.16 -3.21
N PHE A 74 7.16 -1.32 -4.23
CA PHE A 74 5.92 -2.10 -4.12
C PHE A 74 6.11 -3.58 -4.44
N ILE A 75 5.38 -4.43 -3.72
CA ILE A 75 5.18 -5.83 -4.13
C ILE A 75 4.03 -5.87 -5.12
N MET A 76 4.26 -6.47 -6.29
CA MET A 76 3.31 -6.54 -7.39
C MET A 76 3.20 -7.95 -7.94
N GLN A 77 1.99 -8.37 -8.32
CA GLN A 77 1.77 -9.67 -8.95
C GLN A 77 2.25 -9.64 -10.41
N LYS A 78 2.94 -10.70 -10.86
CA LYS A 78 3.41 -10.84 -12.25
C LYS A 78 2.28 -11.00 -13.26
N GLU A 79 1.18 -11.62 -12.83
CA GLU A 79 0.05 -12.05 -13.68
C GLU A 79 -1.03 -10.97 -13.84
N LEU A 80 -0.82 -9.79 -13.28
CA LEU A 80 -1.73 -8.68 -13.49
C LEU A 80 -1.66 -8.27 -14.96
N GLY A 81 -2.78 -8.41 -15.68
CA GLY A 81 -3.00 -7.75 -16.96
C GLY A 81 -2.97 -6.24 -16.76
N ILE A 82 -1.76 -5.70 -16.64
CA ILE A 82 -1.57 -4.24 -16.53
C ILE A 82 -1.80 -3.68 -17.91
N GLU A 83 -2.70 -2.73 -18.01
CA GLU A 83 -2.87 -1.99 -19.26
C GLU A 83 -1.52 -1.36 -19.68
N PRO A 84 -1.18 -1.40 -20.98
CA PRO A 84 0.15 -1.00 -21.47
C PRO A 84 0.62 0.38 -21.01
N HIS A 85 -0.31 1.32 -20.82
CA HIS A 85 0.00 2.66 -20.38
C HIS A 85 0.34 2.78 -18.87
N PHE A 86 0.11 1.73 -18.06
CA PHE A 86 0.56 1.69 -16.68
C PHE A 86 1.90 0.95 -16.49
N LEU A 87 2.42 0.27 -17.53
CA LEU A 87 3.68 -0.48 -17.45
C LEU A 87 4.89 0.41 -17.19
N PHE A 88 4.83 1.68 -17.55
CA PHE A 88 5.94 2.60 -17.33
C PHE A 88 6.27 2.76 -15.84
N ALA A 89 5.28 2.67 -14.96
CA ALA A 89 5.47 2.86 -13.53
C ALA A 89 6.38 1.80 -12.91
N PRO A 90 6.09 0.49 -13.00
CA PRO A 90 7.01 -0.54 -12.50
C PRO A 90 8.36 -0.54 -13.24
N MET A 91 8.42 -0.10 -14.50
CA MET A 91 9.69 -0.01 -15.25
C MET A 91 10.59 1.13 -14.74
N ILE A 92 10.04 2.25 -14.33
CA ILE A 92 10.78 3.40 -13.80
C ILE A 92 11.07 3.21 -12.30
N TYR A 93 10.07 2.83 -11.54
CA TYR A 93 10.16 2.71 -10.08
C TYR A 93 10.82 1.42 -9.63
N GLY A 94 10.65 0.35 -10.38
CA GLY A 94 10.93 -1.01 -9.96
C GLY A 94 9.78 -1.57 -9.12
N ALA A 95 9.66 -2.89 -9.14
CA ALA A 95 8.70 -3.61 -8.33
C ALA A 95 9.26 -4.96 -7.92
N ILE A 96 8.90 -5.42 -6.74
CA ILE A 96 9.18 -6.78 -6.29
C ILE A 96 8.09 -7.67 -6.85
N LEU A 97 8.42 -8.44 -7.89
CA LEU A 97 7.44 -9.27 -8.58
C LEU A 97 7.17 -10.57 -7.81
N THR A 98 5.89 -10.86 -7.55
CA THR A 98 5.43 -12.07 -6.88
C THR A 98 4.47 -12.88 -7.76
N ASP A 99 4.46 -14.18 -7.60
CA ASP A 99 3.43 -15.05 -8.16
C ASP A 99 2.18 -15.02 -7.26
N ARG A 100 0.98 -15.09 -7.85
CA ARG A 100 -0.31 -14.87 -7.18
C ARG A 100 -0.51 -15.70 -5.90
N ASN A 101 0.04 -16.91 -5.85
CA ASN A 101 -0.21 -17.89 -4.81
C ASN A 101 1.00 -18.28 -3.97
N LYS A 102 2.19 -17.69 -4.22
CA LYS A 102 3.43 -18.10 -3.53
C LYS A 102 4.30 -16.90 -3.20
N VAL A 103 4.30 -16.49 -1.94
CA VAL A 103 5.36 -15.63 -1.42
C VAL A 103 6.61 -16.52 -1.24
N GLY A 104 7.40 -16.64 -2.30
CA GLY A 104 8.62 -17.46 -2.28
C GLY A 104 9.75 -16.79 -1.49
N PRO A 105 10.78 -17.55 -1.09
CA PRO A 105 11.95 -17.04 -0.34
C PRO A 105 12.65 -15.84 -1.02
N SER A 106 12.61 -15.78 -2.34
CA SER A 106 13.17 -14.67 -3.14
C SER A 106 12.48 -13.34 -2.84
N ILE A 107 11.15 -13.35 -2.71
CA ILE A 107 10.36 -12.14 -2.41
C ILE A 107 10.66 -11.65 -1.01
N VAL A 108 10.68 -12.57 -0.04
CA VAL A 108 11.06 -12.25 1.33
C VAL A 108 12.45 -11.62 1.38
N LYS A 109 13.44 -12.21 0.69
CA LYS A 109 14.81 -11.69 0.62
C LYS A 109 14.87 -10.30 -0.01
N GLN A 110 14.14 -10.06 -1.11
CA GLN A 110 14.10 -8.75 -1.77
C GLN A 110 13.43 -7.70 -0.89
N SER A 111 12.30 -8.03 -0.26
CA SER A 111 11.57 -7.16 0.67
C SER A 111 12.43 -6.76 1.88
N LEU A 112 13.10 -7.73 2.49
CA LEU A 112 14.04 -7.47 3.59
C LEU A 112 15.22 -6.59 3.16
N ASN A 113 15.73 -6.78 1.93
CA ASN A 113 16.80 -5.95 1.41
C ASN A 113 16.34 -4.50 1.17
N THR A 114 15.11 -4.30 0.70
CA THR A 114 14.48 -2.97 0.57
C THR A 114 14.42 -2.28 1.94
N ILE A 115 13.88 -2.96 2.93
CA ILE A 115 13.72 -2.42 4.30
C ILE A 115 15.08 -2.12 4.95
N LYS A 116 16.06 -3.02 4.82
CA LYS A 116 17.43 -2.83 5.34
C LYS A 116 18.16 -1.63 4.73
N LYS A 117 17.81 -1.24 3.51
CA LYS A 117 18.33 -0.03 2.85
C LYS A 117 17.65 1.26 3.29
N GLY A 118 16.78 1.20 4.30
CA GLY A 118 16.03 2.36 4.78
C GLY A 118 14.91 2.84 3.83
N LYS A 119 14.53 2.00 2.85
CA LYS A 119 13.43 2.28 1.95
C LYS A 119 12.09 1.84 2.55
N ILE A 120 11.02 2.41 2.02
CA ILE A 120 9.66 2.00 2.37
C ILE A 120 9.26 0.82 1.48
N LEU A 121 8.78 -0.26 2.10
CA LEU A 121 8.15 -1.37 1.40
C LEU A 121 6.64 -1.12 1.35
N GLY A 122 6.08 -0.99 0.15
CA GLY A 122 4.64 -0.82 -0.07
C GLY A 122 3.95 -2.16 -0.33
N ILE A 123 2.86 -2.41 0.38
CA ILE A 123 2.08 -3.64 0.26
C ILE A 123 0.59 -3.30 0.25
N PHE A 124 -0.15 -3.97 -0.63
CA PHE A 124 -1.60 -4.00 -0.60
C PHE A 124 -2.04 -5.34 0.02
N PRO A 125 -2.51 -5.36 1.28
CA PRO A 125 -2.77 -6.61 2.02
C PRO A 125 -3.83 -7.49 1.36
N GLU A 126 -4.79 -6.92 0.66
CA GLU A 126 -5.84 -7.61 -0.09
C GLU A 126 -5.26 -8.45 -1.25
N GLY A 127 -4.06 -8.09 -1.73
CA GLY A 127 -3.34 -8.81 -2.77
C GLY A 127 -3.85 -8.54 -4.19
N GLY A 128 -4.60 -7.47 -4.41
CA GLY A 128 -5.07 -7.01 -5.71
C GLY A 128 -6.34 -6.17 -5.60
N ILE A 129 -6.80 -5.62 -6.73
CA ILE A 129 -8.07 -4.89 -6.82
C ILE A 129 -9.18 -5.95 -6.99
N THR A 130 -9.80 -6.36 -5.89
CA THR A 130 -10.81 -7.44 -5.87
C THR A 130 -12.22 -6.93 -5.61
N SER A 131 -12.34 -5.78 -4.92
CA SER A 131 -13.61 -5.22 -4.47
C SER A 131 -13.52 -3.69 -4.38
N PRO A 132 -14.64 -2.96 -4.47
CA PRO A 132 -14.69 -1.53 -4.18
C PRO A 132 -14.70 -1.22 -2.68
N THR A 133 -14.71 -2.24 -1.82
CA THR A 133 -14.68 -2.18 -0.34
C THR A 133 -13.59 -3.09 0.19
N LEU A 134 -13.20 -2.93 1.46
CA LEU A 134 -12.17 -3.75 2.07
C LEU A 134 -12.55 -5.23 2.09
N THR A 135 -11.56 -6.07 1.80
CA THR A 135 -11.63 -7.52 1.91
C THR A 135 -10.56 -8.04 2.87
N GLU A 136 -10.64 -9.31 3.26
CA GLU A 136 -9.69 -9.92 4.16
C GLU A 136 -8.24 -9.81 3.67
N ALA A 137 -7.34 -9.57 4.62
CA ALA A 137 -5.92 -9.43 4.32
C ALA A 137 -5.19 -10.76 4.23
N LYS A 138 -4.24 -10.84 3.29
CA LYS A 138 -3.20 -11.86 3.33
C LYS A 138 -2.15 -11.49 4.39
N PRO A 139 -1.61 -12.45 5.15
CA PRO A 139 -0.72 -12.17 6.28
C PRO A 139 0.67 -11.63 5.88
N GLY A 140 0.95 -11.49 4.58
CA GLY A 140 2.26 -11.14 4.06
C GLY A 140 2.82 -9.80 4.56
N ALA A 141 1.98 -8.78 4.70
CA ALA A 141 2.40 -7.46 5.19
C ALA A 141 2.92 -7.52 6.63
N VAL A 142 2.15 -8.15 7.51
CA VAL A 142 2.50 -8.31 8.92
C VAL A 142 3.68 -9.27 9.10
N TYR A 143 3.71 -10.36 8.32
CA TYR A 143 4.83 -11.30 8.34
C TYR A 143 6.15 -10.60 7.98
N LEU A 144 6.19 -9.83 6.88
CA LEU A 144 7.39 -9.10 6.47
C LEU A 144 7.79 -8.04 7.48
N ALA A 145 6.81 -7.32 8.07
CA ALA A 145 7.07 -6.35 9.13
C ALA A 145 7.70 -7.02 10.36
N SER A 146 7.18 -8.18 10.78
CA SER A 146 7.68 -8.89 11.95
C SER A 146 9.12 -9.38 11.78
N ILE A 147 9.45 -10.03 10.66
CA ILE A 147 10.82 -10.54 10.43
C ILE A 147 11.84 -9.44 10.18
N ALA A 148 11.39 -8.26 9.73
CA ALA A 148 12.22 -7.07 9.52
C ALA A 148 12.32 -6.20 10.78
N ASN A 149 11.61 -6.52 11.86
CA ASN A 149 11.41 -5.64 13.01
C ASN A 149 10.97 -4.23 12.59
N ALA A 150 10.05 -4.16 11.63
CA ALA A 150 9.61 -2.93 11.00
C ALA A 150 8.26 -2.47 11.57
N THR A 151 8.09 -1.16 11.58
CA THR A 151 6.80 -0.52 11.89
C THR A 151 5.88 -0.61 10.68
N VAL A 152 4.59 -0.88 10.90
CA VAL A 152 3.56 -0.83 9.86
C VAL A 152 2.90 0.54 9.86
N LEU A 153 2.85 1.18 8.69
CA LEU A 153 2.17 2.45 8.46
C LEU A 153 0.86 2.17 7.70
N PRO A 154 -0.30 2.22 8.35
CA PRO A 154 -1.58 2.05 7.67
C PRO A 154 -1.94 3.31 6.91
N VAL A 155 -2.35 3.15 5.66
CA VAL A 155 -2.77 4.25 4.78
C VAL A 155 -4.06 3.86 4.07
N SER A 156 -4.95 4.82 3.85
CA SER A 156 -6.10 4.61 2.99
C SER A 156 -6.09 5.53 1.78
N VAL A 157 -6.56 5.02 0.65
CA VAL A 157 -6.77 5.78 -0.59
C VAL A 157 -8.22 5.58 -1.03
N ARG A 158 -8.93 6.68 -1.36
CA ARG A 158 -10.28 6.63 -1.93
C ARG A 158 -10.52 7.74 -2.95
N GLY A 159 -11.50 7.52 -3.83
CA GLY A 159 -11.88 8.48 -4.87
C GLY A 159 -11.02 8.41 -6.14
N ALA A 160 -10.19 7.36 -6.29
CA ALA A 160 -9.28 7.19 -7.42
C ALA A 160 -9.83 6.27 -8.53
N SER A 161 -10.93 5.56 -8.30
CA SER A 161 -11.43 4.52 -9.22
C SER A 161 -11.68 5.02 -10.65
N ASN A 162 -12.16 6.25 -10.82
CA ASN A 162 -12.42 6.86 -12.12
C ASN A 162 -11.43 8.01 -12.44
N ALA A 163 -10.31 8.10 -11.69
CA ALA A 163 -9.41 9.25 -11.84
C ALA A 163 -8.80 9.34 -13.23
N TRP A 164 -8.49 8.20 -13.85
CA TRP A 164 -7.94 8.13 -15.20
C TRP A 164 -8.91 8.66 -16.24
N ASP A 165 -10.13 8.13 -16.27
CA ASP A 165 -11.18 8.56 -17.22
C ASP A 165 -11.55 10.04 -17.02
N ASN A 166 -11.57 10.48 -15.76
CA ASN A 166 -11.88 11.85 -15.42
C ASN A 166 -10.84 12.86 -15.95
N ILE A 167 -9.55 12.48 -15.99
CA ILE A 167 -8.49 13.32 -16.58
C ILE A 167 -8.81 13.62 -18.05
N PHE A 168 -9.17 12.62 -18.84
CA PHE A 168 -9.51 12.79 -20.25
C PHE A 168 -10.82 13.56 -20.48
N ARG A 169 -11.72 13.54 -19.50
CA ARG A 169 -12.97 14.31 -19.54
C ARG A 169 -12.84 15.72 -18.97
N GLY A 170 -11.65 16.14 -18.56
CA GLY A 170 -11.43 17.42 -17.87
C GLY A 170 -12.10 17.54 -16.49
N VAL A 171 -12.51 16.41 -15.90
CA VAL A 171 -13.17 16.36 -14.60
C VAL A 171 -12.12 16.14 -13.50
N ARG A 172 -12.10 16.99 -12.49
CA ARG A 172 -11.20 16.84 -11.36
C ARG A 172 -11.75 15.86 -10.33
N SER A 173 -11.13 14.69 -10.21
CA SER A 173 -11.45 13.70 -9.17
C SER A 173 -11.20 14.26 -7.76
N ARG A 174 -12.07 13.90 -6.81
CA ARG A 174 -11.86 14.20 -5.38
C ARG A 174 -11.22 12.98 -4.72
N ILE A 175 -9.93 13.07 -4.47
CA ILE A 175 -9.12 11.97 -3.95
C ILE A 175 -8.72 12.28 -2.52
N HIS A 176 -8.82 11.29 -1.64
CA HIS A 176 -8.42 11.40 -0.25
C HIS A 176 -7.39 10.32 0.07
N VAL A 177 -6.29 10.74 0.67
CA VAL A 177 -5.26 9.84 1.22
C VAL A 177 -5.13 10.15 2.70
N ASN A 178 -5.46 9.17 3.54
CA ASN A 178 -5.35 9.31 5.00
C ASN A 178 -4.25 8.39 5.52
N ILE A 179 -3.31 8.97 6.26
CA ILE A 179 -2.14 8.28 6.82
C ILE A 179 -2.40 8.12 8.32
N GLY A 180 -2.60 6.88 8.76
CA GLY A 180 -2.85 6.53 10.14
C GLY A 180 -1.59 6.52 10.99
N LYS A 181 -1.77 6.33 12.31
CA LYS A 181 -0.65 6.16 13.22
C LYS A 181 0.07 4.85 12.94
N PRO A 182 1.41 4.86 12.90
CA PRO A 182 2.21 3.66 12.77
C PRO A 182 2.04 2.77 14.01
N PHE A 183 2.15 1.46 13.83
CA PHE A 183 2.03 0.46 14.90
C PHE A 183 2.97 -0.71 14.67
N GLY A 184 3.12 -1.61 15.66
CA GLY A 184 4.18 -2.62 15.67
C GLY A 184 5.49 -2.08 16.26
N PRO A 185 6.63 -2.80 16.14
CA PRO A 185 6.79 -4.07 15.47
C PRO A 185 6.06 -5.23 16.15
N PHE A 186 5.90 -6.36 15.44
CA PHE A 186 5.18 -7.53 15.93
C PHE A 186 6.14 -8.64 16.36
N ASP A 187 5.88 -9.28 17.50
CA ASP A 187 6.54 -10.53 17.88
C ASP A 187 5.68 -11.73 17.48
N VAL A 188 6.08 -12.41 16.42
CA VAL A 188 5.42 -13.64 15.93
C VAL A 188 6.22 -14.90 16.25
N LYS A 189 7.00 -14.91 17.35
CA LYS A 189 7.68 -16.12 17.83
C LYS A 189 6.69 -17.10 18.45
N GLY A 190 7.06 -18.39 18.44
CA GLY A 190 6.26 -19.47 19.01
C GLY A 190 6.17 -20.70 18.11
N SER A 191 5.29 -21.64 18.45
CA SER A 191 4.92 -22.79 17.63
C SER A 191 4.33 -22.35 16.28
N LYS A 192 4.13 -23.27 15.36
CA LYS A 192 3.51 -22.97 14.07
C LYS A 192 2.09 -22.43 14.23
N GLU A 193 1.33 -23.01 15.13
CA GLU A 193 -0.06 -22.64 15.45
C GLU A 193 -0.12 -21.24 16.08
N GLU A 194 0.75 -20.97 17.06
CA GLU A 194 0.85 -19.66 17.72
C GLU A 194 1.25 -18.57 16.74
N LYS A 195 2.21 -18.85 15.86
CA LYS A 195 2.61 -17.92 14.79
C LYS A 195 1.47 -17.61 13.86
N SER A 196 0.71 -18.62 13.41
CA SER A 196 -0.45 -18.45 12.54
C SER A 196 -1.49 -17.56 13.18
N LYS A 197 -1.84 -17.84 14.45
CA LYS A 197 -2.82 -17.05 15.21
C LYS A 197 -2.38 -15.59 15.40
N LYS A 198 -1.11 -15.37 15.76
CA LYS A 198 -0.55 -14.02 15.93
C LYS A 198 -0.57 -13.22 14.62
N LEU A 199 -0.23 -13.87 13.50
CA LEU A 199 -0.27 -13.24 12.17
C LEU A 199 -1.70 -12.89 11.74
N GLU A 200 -2.66 -13.78 12.01
CA GLU A 200 -4.08 -13.54 11.73
C GLU A 200 -4.61 -12.34 12.53
N MET A 201 -4.38 -12.34 13.84
CA MET A 201 -4.79 -11.24 14.72
C MET A 201 -4.18 -9.90 14.28
N ALA A 202 -2.88 -9.87 13.98
CA ALA A 202 -2.21 -8.66 13.56
C ALA A 202 -2.62 -8.22 12.15
N SER A 203 -2.98 -9.16 11.26
CA SER A 203 -3.54 -8.84 9.94
C SER A 203 -4.94 -8.24 10.04
N ARG A 204 -5.79 -8.78 10.94
CA ARG A 204 -7.09 -8.18 11.24
C ARG A 204 -6.94 -6.78 11.84
N GLU A 205 -6.04 -6.59 12.80
CA GLU A 205 -5.73 -5.28 13.38
C GLU A 205 -5.32 -4.28 12.28
N LEU A 206 -4.43 -4.70 11.37
CA LEU A 206 -4.00 -3.86 10.24
C LEU A 206 -5.21 -3.40 9.40
N MET A 207 -6.09 -4.31 9.04
CA MET A 207 -7.26 -3.96 8.22
C MET A 207 -8.26 -3.07 8.96
N CYS A 208 -8.48 -3.29 10.25
CA CYS A 208 -9.30 -2.40 11.08
C CYS A 208 -8.69 -0.99 11.20
N ARG A 209 -7.35 -0.89 11.27
CA ARG A 209 -6.65 0.41 11.23
C ARG A 209 -6.77 1.11 9.87
N ILE A 210 -6.78 0.36 8.75
CA ILE A 210 -7.05 0.89 7.41
C ILE A 210 -8.52 1.31 7.31
N ALA A 211 -9.47 0.47 7.79
CA ALA A 211 -10.89 0.78 7.82
C ALA A 211 -11.17 2.10 8.59
N ALA A 212 -10.50 2.29 9.73
CA ALA A 212 -10.62 3.52 10.52
C ALA A 212 -10.22 4.81 9.78
N LEU A 213 -9.53 4.69 8.64
CA LEU A 213 -9.15 5.81 7.76
C LEU A 213 -10.10 6.00 6.58
N LEU A 214 -11.10 5.11 6.43
CA LEU A 214 -12.10 5.09 5.38
C LEU A 214 -13.49 5.42 5.94
N PRO A 215 -14.42 5.88 5.12
CA PRO A 215 -15.81 6.00 5.52
C PRO A 215 -16.49 4.63 5.62
N ASP A 216 -17.55 4.54 6.40
CA ASP A 216 -18.19 3.27 6.80
C ASP A 216 -18.63 2.40 5.62
N GLU A 217 -19.10 3.01 4.53
CA GLU A 217 -19.49 2.30 3.30
C GLU A 217 -18.32 1.59 2.59
N LYS A 218 -17.08 1.86 3.01
CA LYS A 218 -15.86 1.23 2.48
C LYS A 218 -15.27 0.14 3.36
N HIS A 219 -15.83 -0.11 4.53
CA HIS A 219 -15.32 -1.07 5.51
C HIS A 219 -15.43 -2.53 5.04
N GLY A 220 -16.40 -2.87 4.15
CA GLY A 220 -16.54 -4.23 3.60
C GLY A 220 -16.62 -5.32 4.67
N ASP A 221 -15.72 -6.30 4.63
CA ASP A 221 -15.67 -7.43 5.57
C ASP A 221 -15.41 -7.00 7.05
N PHE A 222 -15.01 -5.75 7.28
CA PHE A 222 -14.73 -5.18 8.60
C PHE A 222 -15.86 -4.29 9.12
N SER A 223 -16.99 -4.22 8.40
CA SER A 223 -18.13 -3.39 8.81
C SER A 223 -18.63 -3.77 10.20
N GLY A 224 -18.76 -2.80 11.09
CA GLY A 224 -19.22 -3.01 12.45
C GLY A 224 -18.16 -3.57 13.43
N ASP A 225 -16.89 -3.71 13.02
CA ASP A 225 -15.85 -4.15 13.94
C ASP A 225 -15.63 -3.13 15.07
N PRO A 226 -15.73 -3.53 16.36
CA PRO A 226 -15.69 -2.64 17.51
C PRO A 226 -14.35 -1.92 17.70
N SER A 227 -13.28 -2.38 17.07
CA SER A 227 -11.96 -1.73 17.15
C SER A 227 -11.84 -0.50 16.24
N ILE A 228 -12.65 -0.40 15.18
CA ILE A 228 -12.58 0.72 14.23
C ILE A 228 -12.79 2.08 14.90
N PRO A 229 -13.83 2.32 15.72
CA PRO A 229 -14.01 3.59 16.43
C PRO A 229 -12.84 3.95 17.34
N VAL A 230 -12.18 2.94 17.94
CA VAL A 230 -10.99 3.16 18.78
C VAL A 230 -9.85 3.72 17.93
N TYR A 231 -9.58 3.12 16.77
CA TYR A 231 -8.53 3.59 15.86
C TYR A 231 -8.88 4.92 15.19
N GLN A 232 -10.14 5.20 14.90
CA GLN A 232 -10.60 6.52 14.44
C GLN A 232 -10.25 7.61 15.45
N LYS A 233 -10.57 7.39 16.72
CA LYS A 233 -10.22 8.31 17.82
C LYS A 233 -8.71 8.44 17.99
N GLU A 234 -7.97 7.33 17.91
CA GLU A 234 -6.52 7.32 17.99
C GLU A 234 -5.87 8.18 16.89
N ASN A 235 -6.35 8.08 15.65
CA ASN A 235 -5.81 8.84 14.52
C ASN A 235 -6.16 10.35 14.62
N GLY A 236 -7.32 10.71 15.19
CA GLY A 236 -7.78 12.09 15.26
C GLY A 236 -7.92 12.76 13.89
N LEU A 237 -8.16 11.96 12.84
CA LEU A 237 -8.40 12.44 11.48
C LEU A 237 -9.90 12.59 11.25
N GLN A 238 -10.28 13.63 10.53
CA GLN A 238 -11.66 13.74 10.07
C GLN A 238 -11.89 12.73 8.95
N THR A 239 -12.67 11.69 9.21
CA THR A 239 -13.21 10.80 8.18
C THR A 239 -14.28 11.60 7.42
N ILE A 240 -13.92 12.15 6.26
CA ILE A 240 -14.80 12.94 5.39
C ILE A 240 -15.24 12.06 4.24
#